data_b90a0c1bb84fa5242e1b96dff8712483
#
_entry.id   b90a0c1bb84fa5242e1b96dff8712483
#
_cell.length_a   1.000
_cell.length_b   1.000
_cell.length_c   1.000
_cell.angle_alpha   90.00
_cell.angle_beta   90.00
_cell.angle_gamma   90.00
#
_symmetry.space_group_name_H-M   'P 1'
#
loop_
_entity.id
_entity.type
_entity.pdbx_description
1 polymer ?
#
loop_
_entity_poly.entity_id
_entity_poly.type
_entity_poly.pdbx_seq_one_letter_code
_entity_poly.pdbx_strand_id
1 'polypeptide(L)'
;FGVNQADGSVLSKIKTTLEHDRIIDGHAPLLTGKELNAYTAAGIRSDHECSNIAEAKEKLSRGQWIMIREGTAAKNLQELMPLFEAPYYNRILLVTDDKHPLDLLNDGHIDAIIRKAVHLGADPIRAIKAGSLNAATYFGLRDTGAIAPGYDADIVVLNDLTDLHVQEVYKQGTLISERGQITTAVNSNTDSIPE
;
A
#
# COMPACT_ATOMS: atom_id res chain seq x y z
N PHE A 1 13.49 -14.07 10.14
CA PHE A 1 14.51 -15.04 10.61
C PHE A 1 15.91 -14.56 10.32
N GLY A 2 16.38 -14.43 9.07
CA GLY A 2 17.79 -14.22 8.74
C GLY A 2 18.44 -13.00 9.40
N VAL A 3 17.71 -11.88 9.58
CA VAL A 3 18.24 -10.68 10.27
C VAL A 3 18.56 -11.01 11.75
N ASN A 4 17.62 -11.59 12.47
CA ASN A 4 17.76 -11.89 13.90
C ASN A 4 18.76 -13.02 14.19
N GLN A 5 19.05 -13.85 13.18
CA GLN A 5 20.08 -14.87 13.23
C GLN A 5 21.44 -14.38 12.72
N ALA A 6 21.55 -13.11 12.36
CA ALA A 6 22.76 -12.53 11.78
C ALA A 6 23.28 -13.29 10.53
N ASP A 7 22.36 -13.80 9.70
CA ASP A 7 22.72 -14.49 8.47
C ASP A 7 23.48 -13.55 7.54
N GLY A 8 24.73 -13.90 7.22
CA GLY A 8 25.61 -13.06 6.41
C GLY A 8 25.09 -12.80 4.99
N SER A 9 24.36 -13.75 4.39
CA SER A 9 23.77 -13.61 3.07
C SER A 9 22.61 -12.60 3.07
N VAL A 10 21.77 -12.65 4.09
CA VAL A 10 20.65 -11.71 4.28
C VAL A 10 21.18 -10.32 4.58
N LEU A 11 22.13 -10.19 5.50
CA LEU A 11 22.72 -8.88 5.85
C LEU A 11 23.48 -8.25 4.66
N SER A 12 24.14 -9.06 3.83
CA SER A 12 24.77 -8.57 2.60
C SER A 12 23.76 -8.00 1.60
N LYS A 13 22.60 -8.66 1.40
CA LYS A 13 21.53 -8.16 0.54
C LYS A 13 20.95 -6.84 1.07
N ILE A 14 20.69 -6.76 2.37
CA ILE A 14 20.20 -5.55 3.04
C ILE A 14 21.20 -4.40 2.81
N LYS A 15 22.50 -4.64 3.07
CA LYS A 15 23.56 -3.64 2.87
C LYS A 15 23.57 -3.14 1.44
N THR A 16 23.60 -4.04 0.45
CA THR A 16 23.59 -3.65 -0.97
C THR A 16 22.36 -2.82 -1.34
N THR A 17 21.17 -3.20 -0.83
CA THR A 17 19.93 -2.46 -1.08
C THR A 17 20.00 -1.03 -0.53
N LEU A 18 20.53 -0.87 0.69
CA LEU A 18 20.71 0.45 1.33
C LEU A 18 21.76 1.30 0.62
N GLU A 19 22.86 0.71 0.14
CA GLU A 19 23.89 1.40 -0.64
C GLU A 19 23.36 1.97 -1.98
N HIS A 20 22.25 1.43 -2.47
CA HIS A 20 21.56 1.91 -3.67
C HIS A 20 20.33 2.81 -3.36
N ASP A 21 20.21 3.31 -2.13
CA ASP A 21 19.11 4.15 -1.67
C ASP A 21 17.71 3.53 -1.96
N ARG A 22 17.61 2.21 -1.83
CA ARG A 22 16.34 1.49 -2.03
C ARG A 22 15.68 1.14 -0.69
N ILE A 23 14.35 1.17 -0.72
CA ILE A 23 13.52 0.78 0.42
C ILE A 23 13.54 -0.74 0.56
N ILE A 24 13.55 -1.20 1.81
CA ILE A 24 13.45 -2.62 2.14
C ILE A 24 12.11 -2.86 2.80
N ASP A 25 11.26 -3.61 2.13
CA ASP A 25 9.99 -4.08 2.69
C ASP A 25 10.21 -5.29 3.59
N GLY A 26 9.33 -5.42 4.59
CA GLY A 26 9.39 -6.45 5.57
C GLY A 26 8.29 -7.50 5.47
N HIS A 27 8.58 -8.67 6.04
CA HIS A 27 7.66 -9.77 6.29
C HIS A 27 8.03 -10.35 7.65
N ALA A 28 7.31 -9.93 8.69
CA ALA A 28 7.71 -10.18 10.07
C ALA A 28 6.50 -10.49 10.99
N PRO A 29 5.71 -11.57 10.67
CA PRO A 29 4.55 -11.91 11.47
C PRO A 29 4.95 -12.16 12.92
N LEU A 30 4.18 -11.58 13.85
CA LEU A 30 4.33 -11.73 15.31
C LEU A 30 5.69 -11.30 15.89
N LEU A 31 6.51 -10.59 15.12
CA LEU A 31 7.81 -10.10 15.59
C LEU A 31 7.61 -8.89 16.51
N THR A 32 8.15 -8.98 17.73
CA THR A 32 8.00 -7.98 18.80
C THR A 32 9.29 -7.79 19.61
N GLY A 33 9.31 -6.85 20.52
CA GLY A 33 10.38 -6.65 21.51
C GLY A 33 11.76 -6.41 20.91
N LYS A 34 12.77 -7.07 21.47
CA LYS A 34 14.18 -6.89 21.06
C LYS A 34 14.45 -7.37 19.65
N GLU A 35 13.78 -8.44 19.23
CA GLU A 35 13.91 -8.99 17.88
C GLU A 35 13.37 -8.02 16.83
N LEU A 36 12.24 -7.35 17.12
CA LEU A 36 11.71 -6.27 16.28
C LEU A 36 12.68 -5.08 16.22
N ASN A 37 13.31 -4.71 17.33
CA ASN A 37 14.29 -3.64 17.32
C ASN A 37 15.49 -3.97 16.41
N ALA A 38 16.02 -5.19 16.48
CA ALA A 38 17.11 -5.63 15.60
C ALA A 38 16.69 -5.63 14.12
N TYR A 39 15.49 -6.11 13.84
CA TYR A 39 14.93 -6.14 12.50
C TYR A 39 14.76 -4.73 11.90
N THR A 40 14.21 -3.79 12.66
CA THR A 40 14.04 -2.39 12.23
C THR A 40 15.38 -1.69 12.11
N ALA A 41 16.32 -1.93 13.04
CA ALA A 41 17.66 -1.36 12.99
C ALA A 41 18.48 -1.80 11.77
N ALA A 42 18.18 -2.98 11.21
CA ALA A 42 18.76 -3.44 9.95
C ALA A 42 18.28 -2.65 8.71
N GLY A 43 17.31 -1.74 8.86
CA GLY A 43 16.84 -0.88 7.78
C GLY A 43 15.52 -1.30 7.13
N ILE A 44 14.87 -2.33 7.65
CA ILE A 44 13.55 -2.77 7.13
C ILE A 44 12.47 -1.82 7.65
N ARG A 45 11.66 -1.26 6.75
CA ARG A 45 10.80 -0.12 7.04
C ARG A 45 9.31 -0.40 7.09
N SER A 46 8.87 -1.61 6.74
CA SER A 46 7.46 -1.96 6.68
C SER A 46 7.19 -3.37 7.17
N ASP A 47 5.91 -3.64 7.41
CA ASP A 47 5.37 -5.00 7.53
C ASP A 47 3.94 -5.05 7.02
N HIS A 48 3.58 -6.17 6.35
CA HIS A 48 2.24 -6.45 5.84
C HIS A 48 1.58 -7.66 6.52
N GLU A 49 2.27 -8.27 7.50
CA GLU A 49 1.84 -9.51 8.15
C GLU A 49 1.16 -9.33 9.52
N CYS A 50 0.97 -8.08 9.96
CA CYS A 50 0.32 -7.84 11.24
C CYS A 50 -1.05 -8.49 11.31
N SER A 51 -1.26 -9.36 12.29
CA SER A 51 -2.50 -10.07 12.52
C SER A 51 -3.39 -9.45 13.61
N ASN A 52 -2.86 -8.49 14.35
CA ASN A 52 -3.57 -7.81 15.43
C ASN A 52 -3.05 -6.38 15.66
N ILE A 53 -3.90 -5.58 16.30
CA ILE A 53 -3.65 -4.16 16.52
C ILE A 53 -2.46 -3.88 17.46
N ALA A 54 -2.21 -4.74 18.46
CA ALA A 54 -1.11 -4.53 19.41
C ALA A 54 0.25 -4.66 18.71
N GLU A 55 0.41 -5.70 17.90
CA GLU A 55 1.58 -5.92 17.04
C GLU A 55 1.82 -4.75 16.10
N ALA A 56 0.76 -4.30 15.39
CA ALA A 56 0.86 -3.19 14.46
C ALA A 56 1.27 -1.87 15.14
N LYS A 57 0.70 -1.57 16.31
CA LYS A 57 1.07 -0.39 17.09
C LYS A 57 2.51 -0.45 17.61
N GLU A 58 2.99 -1.61 18.00
CA GLU A 58 4.39 -1.76 18.41
C GLU A 58 5.34 -1.50 17.23
N LYS A 59 5.08 -2.06 16.05
CA LYS A 59 5.86 -1.81 14.84
C LYS A 59 5.85 -0.33 14.43
N LEU A 60 4.69 0.32 14.45
CA LEU A 60 4.57 1.76 14.21
C LEU A 60 5.40 2.58 15.21
N SER A 61 5.41 2.19 16.50
CA SER A 61 6.22 2.87 17.54
C SER A 61 7.73 2.73 17.33
N ARG A 62 8.17 1.74 16.57
CA ARG A 62 9.57 1.54 16.14
C ARG A 62 9.89 2.20 14.80
N GLY A 63 8.95 2.94 14.23
CA GLY A 63 9.14 3.68 12.98
C GLY A 63 8.84 2.90 11.72
N GLN A 64 8.28 1.69 11.80
CA GLN A 64 7.83 0.96 10.64
C GLN A 64 6.52 1.53 10.08
N TRP A 65 6.27 1.26 8.82
CA TRP A 65 4.98 1.45 8.16
C TRP A 65 4.20 0.15 8.20
N ILE A 66 2.87 0.23 8.29
CA ILE A 66 2.00 -0.93 8.23
C ILE A 66 1.25 -0.93 6.91
N MET A 67 1.43 -2.00 6.15
CA MET A 67 0.70 -2.26 4.92
C MET A 67 -0.51 -3.12 5.27
N ILE A 68 -1.69 -2.52 5.21
CA ILE A 68 -2.96 -3.19 5.44
C ILE A 68 -3.37 -3.89 4.15
N ARG A 69 -3.51 -5.21 4.19
CA ARG A 69 -3.74 -6.01 3.00
C ARG A 69 -5.15 -6.60 2.93
N GLU A 70 -5.67 -6.62 1.70
CA GLU A 70 -6.92 -7.30 1.33
C GLU A 70 -6.69 -8.09 0.05
N GLY A 71 -5.96 -9.18 0.17
CA GLY A 71 -5.72 -10.13 -0.91
C GLY A 71 -6.89 -11.08 -1.12
N THR A 72 -6.66 -12.17 -1.79
CA THR A 72 -7.63 -13.28 -1.93
C THR A 72 -7.71 -14.08 -0.64
N ALA A 73 -6.61 -14.61 -0.15
CA ALA A 73 -6.53 -15.38 1.08
C ALA A 73 -6.10 -14.52 2.28
N ALA A 74 -5.09 -13.68 2.10
CA ALA A 74 -4.49 -12.90 3.16
C ALA A 74 -5.20 -11.55 3.36
N LYS A 75 -5.91 -11.40 4.47
CA LYS A 75 -6.74 -10.22 4.80
C LYS A 75 -6.53 -9.83 6.26
N ASN A 76 -6.25 -8.54 6.50
CA ASN A 76 -6.10 -8.02 7.86
C ASN A 76 -6.76 -6.64 8.07
N LEU A 77 -7.49 -6.13 7.08
CA LEU A 77 -8.11 -4.81 7.15
C LEU A 77 -9.01 -4.68 8.38
N GLN A 78 -9.89 -5.65 8.62
CA GLN A 78 -10.86 -5.60 9.71
C GLN A 78 -10.20 -5.52 11.09
N GLU A 79 -9.14 -6.31 11.31
CA GLU A 79 -8.40 -6.32 12.57
C GLU A 79 -7.59 -5.02 12.79
N LEU A 80 -7.19 -4.36 11.70
CA LEU A 80 -6.36 -3.17 11.72
C LEU A 80 -7.15 -1.86 11.53
N MET A 81 -8.48 -1.90 11.51
CA MET A 81 -9.33 -0.71 11.40
C MET A 81 -8.98 0.41 12.39
N PRO A 82 -8.59 0.13 13.66
CA PRO A 82 -8.19 1.19 14.58
C PRO A 82 -6.97 2.00 14.14
N LEU A 83 -6.20 1.56 13.14
CA LEU A 83 -5.07 2.33 12.60
C LEU A 83 -5.50 3.49 11.69
N PHE A 84 -6.75 3.52 11.23
CA PHE A 84 -7.27 4.67 10.49
C PHE A 84 -7.51 5.89 11.40
N GLU A 85 -7.35 5.73 12.73
CA GLU A 85 -7.45 6.82 13.68
C GLU A 85 -6.08 7.47 14.02
N ALA A 86 -6.12 8.70 14.55
CA ALA A 86 -4.91 9.35 15.04
C ALA A 86 -4.29 8.57 16.23
N PRO A 87 -2.97 8.54 16.31
CA PRO A 87 -1.97 9.18 15.46
C PRO A 87 -1.50 8.32 14.26
N TYR A 88 -2.11 7.18 13.98
CA TYR A 88 -1.53 6.10 13.16
C TYR A 88 -1.75 6.28 11.66
N TYR A 89 -2.87 6.88 11.24
CA TYR A 89 -3.35 6.92 9.85
C TYR A 89 -2.34 7.51 8.84
N ASN A 90 -1.33 8.24 9.27
CA ASN A 90 -0.30 8.80 8.39
C ASN A 90 0.83 7.81 8.06
N ARG A 91 0.85 6.63 8.69
CA ARG A 91 1.89 5.60 8.51
C ARG A 91 1.32 4.23 8.19
N ILE A 92 0.14 4.20 7.62
CA ILE A 92 -0.48 3.01 7.03
C ILE A 92 -0.62 3.20 5.53
N LEU A 93 -0.57 2.12 4.79
CA LEU A 93 -0.93 2.07 3.38
C LEU A 93 -1.71 0.79 3.06
N LEU A 94 -2.46 0.82 1.96
CA LEU A 94 -3.28 -0.28 1.51
C LEU A 94 -2.56 -1.06 0.42
N VAL A 95 -2.60 -2.38 0.50
CA VAL A 95 -1.99 -3.29 -0.47
C VAL A 95 -2.92 -4.47 -0.77
N THR A 96 -2.75 -5.08 -1.92
CA THR A 96 -3.53 -6.25 -2.36
C THR A 96 -2.86 -7.58 -2.04
N ASP A 97 -1.53 -7.58 -1.89
CA ASP A 97 -0.71 -8.77 -1.67
C ASP A 97 -1.07 -9.91 -2.67
N ASP A 98 -1.64 -11.01 -2.24
CA ASP A 98 -1.97 -12.22 -3.01
C ASP A 98 -3.26 -12.14 -3.85
N LYS A 99 -3.70 -10.95 -4.25
CA LYS A 99 -4.97 -10.76 -4.97
C LYS A 99 -4.98 -11.50 -6.32
N HIS A 100 -5.92 -12.42 -6.47
CA HIS A 100 -6.05 -13.23 -7.68
C HIS A 100 -6.61 -12.41 -8.86
N PRO A 101 -6.23 -12.70 -10.12
CA PRO A 101 -6.72 -11.94 -11.28
C PRO A 101 -8.25 -11.89 -11.40
N LEU A 102 -8.94 -12.97 -11.04
CA LEU A 102 -10.41 -13.02 -11.08
C LEU A 102 -11.03 -12.07 -10.05
N ASP A 103 -10.44 -11.97 -8.86
CA ASP A 103 -10.89 -11.04 -7.81
C ASP A 103 -10.60 -9.58 -8.20
N LEU A 104 -9.48 -9.32 -8.91
CA LEU A 104 -9.22 -7.98 -9.46
C LEU A 104 -10.31 -7.58 -10.45
N LEU A 105 -10.78 -8.51 -11.27
CA LEU A 105 -11.83 -8.25 -12.25
C LEU A 105 -13.20 -8.03 -11.61
N ASN A 106 -13.55 -8.85 -10.62
CA ASN A 106 -14.90 -8.85 -10.04
C ASN A 106 -15.06 -7.85 -8.89
N ASP A 107 -14.06 -7.73 -8.02
CA ASP A 107 -14.13 -6.91 -6.80
C ASP A 107 -13.49 -5.53 -6.99
N GLY A 108 -12.42 -5.45 -7.79
CA GLY A 108 -11.57 -4.27 -7.94
C GLY A 108 -10.22 -4.41 -7.24
N HIS A 109 -9.47 -3.33 -7.22
CA HIS A 109 -8.10 -3.25 -6.71
C HIS A 109 -8.06 -2.44 -5.40
N ILE A 110 -7.20 -1.42 -5.31
CA ILE A 110 -7.10 -0.53 -4.14
C ILE A 110 -8.41 0.24 -3.88
N ASP A 111 -9.14 0.60 -4.92
CA ASP A 111 -10.46 1.22 -4.83
C ASP A 111 -11.46 0.39 -4.00
N ALA A 112 -11.46 -0.93 -4.22
CA ALA A 112 -12.30 -1.84 -3.46
C ALA A 112 -11.88 -1.91 -1.98
N ILE A 113 -10.58 -1.86 -1.69
CA ILE A 113 -10.07 -1.85 -0.30
C ILE A 113 -10.45 -0.53 0.40
N ILE A 114 -10.30 0.61 -0.28
CA ILE A 114 -10.72 1.92 0.24
C ILE A 114 -12.22 1.90 0.56
N ARG A 115 -13.06 1.46 -0.38
CA ARG A 115 -14.52 1.34 -0.20
C ARG A 115 -14.86 0.46 0.99
N LYS A 116 -14.23 -0.70 1.10
CA LYS A 116 -14.41 -1.62 2.23
C LYS A 116 -14.02 -0.98 3.57
N ALA A 117 -12.90 -0.25 3.63
CA ALA A 117 -12.48 0.46 4.83
C ALA A 117 -13.51 1.51 5.27
N VAL A 118 -14.04 2.29 4.32
CA VAL A 118 -15.08 3.30 4.58
C VAL A 118 -16.37 2.64 5.09
N HIS A 119 -16.82 1.55 4.48
CA HIS A 119 -18.00 0.80 4.95
C HIS A 119 -17.80 0.17 6.34
N LEU A 120 -16.55 -0.12 6.73
CA LEU A 120 -16.20 -0.56 8.08
C LEU A 120 -16.06 0.60 9.08
N GLY A 121 -16.25 1.85 8.66
CA GLY A 121 -16.26 3.04 9.50
C GLY A 121 -14.99 3.90 9.47
N ALA A 122 -14.04 3.65 8.56
CA ALA A 122 -12.92 4.56 8.37
C ALA A 122 -13.39 5.91 7.82
N ASP A 123 -12.75 6.99 8.25
CA ASP A 123 -12.88 8.29 7.59
C ASP A 123 -12.46 8.16 6.12
N PRO A 124 -13.29 8.57 5.15
CA PRO A 124 -13.00 8.36 3.73
C PRO A 124 -11.73 9.07 3.26
N ILE A 125 -11.42 10.23 3.80
CA ILE A 125 -10.20 10.96 3.43
C ILE A 125 -8.95 10.22 3.93
N ARG A 126 -9.00 9.62 5.13
CA ARG A 126 -7.90 8.81 5.67
C ARG A 126 -7.73 7.51 4.87
N ALA A 127 -8.82 6.88 4.46
CA ALA A 127 -8.79 5.68 3.63
C ALA A 127 -8.20 5.97 2.24
N ILE A 128 -8.62 7.07 1.59
CA ILE A 128 -8.06 7.53 0.31
C ILE A 128 -6.57 7.85 0.46
N LYS A 129 -6.17 8.56 1.53
CA LYS A 129 -4.74 8.82 1.80
C LYS A 129 -3.93 7.55 1.94
N ALA A 130 -4.45 6.53 2.61
CA ALA A 130 -3.76 5.25 2.77
C ALA A 130 -3.54 4.53 1.43
N GLY A 131 -4.46 4.68 0.47
CA GLY A 131 -4.36 4.12 -0.88
C GLY A 131 -3.62 5.02 -1.89
N SER A 132 -3.22 6.23 -1.52
CA SER A 132 -2.60 7.19 -2.45
C SER A 132 -1.39 7.89 -1.85
N LEU A 133 -1.58 9.02 -1.15
CA LEU A 133 -0.49 9.87 -0.65
C LEU A 133 0.47 9.12 0.29
N ASN A 134 -0.05 8.28 1.17
CA ASN A 134 0.80 7.52 2.09
C ASN A 134 1.68 6.51 1.33
N ALA A 135 1.13 5.82 0.33
CA ALA A 135 1.89 4.92 -0.53
C ALA A 135 2.97 5.69 -1.31
N ALA A 136 2.61 6.82 -1.93
CA ALA A 136 3.56 7.69 -2.62
C ALA A 136 4.68 8.17 -1.69
N THR A 137 4.33 8.58 -0.47
CA THR A 137 5.29 9.01 0.56
C THR A 137 6.24 7.88 0.95
N TYR A 138 5.71 6.68 1.19
CA TYR A 138 6.52 5.52 1.57
C TYR A 138 7.51 5.14 0.48
N PHE A 139 7.06 5.06 -0.77
CA PHE A 139 7.91 4.71 -1.92
C PHE A 139 8.75 5.87 -2.47
N GLY A 140 8.69 7.06 -1.86
CA GLY A 140 9.48 8.22 -2.28
C GLY A 140 9.08 8.80 -3.64
N LEU A 141 7.83 8.59 -4.07
CA LEU A 141 7.26 9.18 -5.27
C LEU A 141 6.90 10.64 -4.96
N ARG A 142 7.61 11.58 -5.57
CA ARG A 142 7.54 13.01 -5.15
C ARG A 142 6.34 13.75 -5.71
N ASP A 143 5.95 13.40 -6.93
CA ASP A 143 5.03 14.20 -7.74
C ASP A 143 3.68 13.48 -7.97
N THR A 144 3.33 12.51 -7.10
CA THR A 144 2.10 11.71 -7.18
C THR A 144 1.42 11.55 -5.82
N GLY A 145 0.17 11.05 -5.83
CA GLY A 145 -0.58 10.70 -4.62
C GLY A 145 -1.38 11.85 -3.98
N ALA A 146 -1.29 13.07 -4.52
CA ALA A 146 -2.09 14.21 -4.09
C ALA A 146 -2.44 15.14 -5.25
N ILE A 147 -3.47 15.94 -5.09
CA ILE A 147 -3.81 17.03 -6.02
C ILE A 147 -3.15 18.30 -5.49
N ALA A 148 -2.01 18.67 -6.10
CA ALA A 148 -1.25 19.86 -5.72
C ALA A 148 -0.51 20.45 -6.93
N PRO A 149 -0.16 21.75 -6.89
CA PRO A 149 0.68 22.35 -7.93
C PRO A 149 2.02 21.61 -8.08
N GLY A 150 2.37 21.26 -9.32
CA GLY A 150 3.61 20.52 -9.62
C GLY A 150 3.48 19.00 -9.55
N TYR A 151 2.32 18.47 -9.13
CA TYR A 151 2.04 17.03 -9.15
C TYR A 151 1.53 16.58 -10.51
N ASP A 152 1.77 15.31 -10.83
CA ASP A 152 1.16 14.67 -12.00
C ASP A 152 -0.36 14.73 -11.91
N ALA A 153 -1.02 15.06 -13.02
CA ALA A 153 -2.47 15.09 -13.09
C ALA A 153 -3.06 13.67 -13.23
N ASP A 154 -2.71 12.80 -12.29
CA ASP A 154 -3.29 11.46 -12.11
C ASP A 154 -4.48 11.60 -11.16
N ILE A 155 -5.69 11.75 -11.70
CA ILE A 155 -6.88 12.16 -10.97
C ILE A 155 -7.97 11.11 -11.12
N VAL A 156 -8.60 10.77 -10.01
CA VAL A 156 -9.82 9.94 -9.97
C VAL A 156 -10.98 10.80 -9.49
N VAL A 157 -12.05 10.87 -10.29
CA VAL A 157 -13.29 11.54 -9.92
C VAL A 157 -14.26 10.49 -9.38
N LEU A 158 -14.77 10.73 -8.18
CA LEU A 158 -15.71 9.87 -7.48
C LEU A 158 -17.12 10.51 -7.48
N ASN A 159 -18.17 9.66 -7.38
CA ASN A 159 -19.54 10.15 -7.22
C ASN A 159 -19.77 10.80 -5.84
N ASP A 160 -19.25 10.19 -4.80
CA ASP A 160 -19.35 10.62 -3.39
C ASP A 160 -18.24 10.00 -2.54
N LEU A 161 -18.25 10.27 -1.24
CA LEU A 161 -17.28 9.72 -0.28
C LEU A 161 -17.83 8.55 0.56
N THR A 162 -18.99 8.00 0.19
CA THR A 162 -19.62 6.85 0.85
C THR A 162 -19.41 5.58 0.05
N ASP A 163 -19.93 5.59 -1.19
CA ASP A 163 -19.85 4.44 -2.09
C ASP A 163 -18.60 4.46 -2.95
N LEU A 164 -18.00 5.63 -3.13
CA LEU A 164 -16.69 5.81 -3.80
C LEU A 164 -16.66 5.22 -5.21
N HIS A 165 -17.77 5.30 -5.95
CA HIS A 165 -17.80 4.82 -7.32
C HIS A 165 -17.00 5.76 -8.23
N VAL A 166 -16.04 5.18 -8.96
CA VAL A 166 -15.21 5.89 -9.91
C VAL A 166 -16.05 6.33 -11.12
N GLN A 167 -16.10 7.63 -11.39
CA GLN A 167 -16.78 8.22 -12.54
C GLN A 167 -15.81 8.43 -13.70
N GLU A 168 -14.64 9.02 -13.41
CA GLU A 168 -13.63 9.34 -14.41
C GLU A 168 -12.23 9.06 -13.86
N VAL A 169 -11.33 8.66 -14.74
CA VAL A 169 -9.90 8.49 -14.43
C VAL A 169 -9.09 9.27 -15.45
N TYR A 170 -8.25 10.15 -14.94
CA TYR A 170 -7.26 10.88 -15.72
C TYR A 170 -5.87 10.37 -15.42
N LYS A 171 -5.07 10.18 -16.46
CA LYS A 171 -3.64 9.91 -16.38
C LYS A 171 -2.87 11.02 -17.08
N GLN A 172 -2.02 11.72 -16.33
CA GLN A 172 -1.29 12.90 -16.83
C GLN A 172 -2.19 13.90 -17.55
N GLY A 173 -3.37 14.18 -16.97
CA GLY A 173 -4.36 15.10 -17.52
C GLY A 173 -5.20 14.57 -18.68
N THR A 174 -4.95 13.35 -19.16
CA THR A 174 -5.74 12.73 -20.23
C THR A 174 -6.80 11.82 -19.64
N LEU A 175 -8.06 11.99 -20.05
CA LEU A 175 -9.18 11.10 -19.68
C LEU A 175 -8.96 9.72 -20.30
N ILE A 176 -8.73 8.71 -19.46
CA ILE A 176 -8.48 7.34 -19.89
C ILE A 176 -9.63 6.37 -19.58
N SER A 177 -10.52 6.74 -18.66
CA SER A 177 -11.72 5.96 -18.34
C SER A 177 -12.85 6.87 -17.91
N GLU A 178 -14.07 6.58 -18.39
CA GLU A 178 -15.31 7.22 -18.01
C GLU A 178 -16.36 6.15 -17.72
N ARG A 179 -17.01 6.21 -16.53
CA ARG A 179 -18.06 5.26 -16.10
C ARG A 179 -17.69 3.79 -16.30
N GLY A 180 -16.44 3.44 -16.02
CA GLY A 180 -15.93 2.07 -16.16
C GLY A 180 -15.58 1.64 -17.59
N GLN A 181 -15.68 2.56 -18.55
CA GLN A 181 -15.32 2.29 -19.96
C GLN A 181 -13.98 2.97 -20.28
N ILE A 182 -13.06 2.22 -20.89
CA ILE A 182 -11.78 2.77 -21.34
C ILE A 182 -12.03 3.65 -22.56
N THR A 183 -11.58 4.92 -22.51
CA THR A 183 -11.79 5.94 -23.54
C THR A 183 -10.65 6.03 -24.55
N THR A 184 -9.46 5.53 -24.19
CA THR A 184 -8.28 5.52 -25.06
C THR A 184 -7.99 4.11 -25.55
N ALA A 185 -7.57 3.95 -26.83
CA ALA A 185 -7.10 2.67 -27.33
C ALA A 185 -5.88 2.23 -26.49
N VAL A 186 -6.02 1.15 -25.74
CA VAL A 186 -4.89 0.49 -25.11
C VAL A 186 -4.08 -0.16 -26.22
N ASN A 187 -2.94 0.42 -26.58
CA ASN A 187 -1.98 -0.25 -27.43
C ASN A 187 -1.44 -1.46 -26.65
N SER A 188 -2.03 -2.62 -26.87
CA SER A 188 -1.45 -3.88 -26.40
C SER A 188 -0.22 -4.15 -27.25
N ASN A 189 0.94 -3.70 -26.78
CA ASN A 189 2.22 -4.14 -27.31
C ASN A 189 2.43 -5.61 -26.88
N THR A 190 1.78 -6.52 -27.60
CA THR A 190 1.94 -7.99 -27.42
C THR A 190 3.19 -8.51 -28.10
N ASP A 191 3.96 -7.65 -28.79
CA ASP A 191 5.07 -8.06 -29.66
C ASP A 191 6.39 -8.34 -28.92
N SER A 192 6.40 -8.42 -27.60
CA SER A 192 7.64 -8.65 -26.84
C SER A 192 7.52 -9.62 -25.66
N ILE A 193 6.74 -10.67 -25.78
CA ILE A 193 6.86 -11.81 -24.85
C ILE A 193 7.89 -12.76 -25.48
N PRO A 194 9.13 -12.87 -24.96
CA PRO A 194 10.05 -13.92 -25.38
C PRO A 194 9.45 -15.28 -25.02
N GLU A 195 9.57 -16.24 -25.97
CA GLU A 195 9.23 -17.64 -25.73
C GLU A 195 10.10 -18.28 -24.63
#